data_675652054ecb9aa3edeba0f46d3d8133
#
_entry.id   675652054ecb9aa3edeba0f46d3d8133
#
_cell.length_a   1.000
_cell.length_b   1.000
_cell.length_c   1.000
_cell.angle_alpha   90.00
_cell.angle_beta   90.00
_cell.angle_gamma   90.00
#
_symmetry.space_group_name_H-M   'P 1'
#
loop_
_entity.id
_entity.type
_entity.pdbx_description
1 polymer ?
#
loop_
_entity_poly.entity_id
_entity_poly.type
_entity_poly.pdbx_seq_one_letter_code
_entity_poly.pdbx_strand_id
1 'polypeptide(L)'
;MGYNEEYRAAQQNPEAYWAEQSKRIHWFKQPETILEKTANGTFCWYPDGELNSCYLALDQHLETRGDQVALYYDSPATNSKQQITYRELHQKVALFAGSLKRLGVVKGDTVVIYMPMIPEAAVAMLACARLGAVHSVVFGGFAANEMAIRIDDAKPKLILTASCGIEFDKKIAYKPLVDKAIGLASHKPDYTIVCQRPMLQAEMTSGRDLDWYECQQGAEPAECVPVKGSDPLYILYTSGTTGAPKGIVRDTGGHAVALNYALHNVYGMNPGDVWWGASDIGWVVGHSFIVYGPLMGGCSAIFFEGKPIKTPDAGTFWRVIDEYRVNSMFCAPTAFRAIRKEDPEGELAKKYDLSSLNWVFVAGEKLDSSTYQRSEERRVGKECRSRWWR
;
A
#
# COMPACT_ATOMS: atom_id res chain seq x y z
N MET A 1 28.51 -2.10 3.42
CA MET A 1 29.14 -1.29 2.34
C MET A 1 28.62 0.13 2.42
N GLY A 2 29.44 1.14 2.08
CA GLY A 2 28.97 2.53 1.98
C GLY A 2 28.22 2.76 0.67
N TYR A 3 27.44 3.86 0.57
CA TYR A 3 26.65 4.19 -0.62
C TYR A 3 27.45 4.12 -1.94
N ASN A 4 28.66 4.68 -1.95
CA ASN A 4 29.50 4.71 -3.16
C ASN A 4 29.94 3.32 -3.61
N GLU A 5 30.14 2.39 -2.69
CA GLU A 5 30.53 0.99 -2.98
C GLU A 5 29.35 0.23 -3.55
N GLU A 6 28.17 0.34 -2.92
CA GLU A 6 26.92 -0.25 -3.40
C GLU A 6 26.56 0.26 -4.81
N TYR A 7 26.66 1.58 -5.01
CA TYR A 7 26.36 2.21 -6.30
C TYR A 7 27.32 1.72 -7.42
N ARG A 8 28.62 1.64 -7.12
CA ARG A 8 29.60 1.14 -8.10
C ARG A 8 29.40 -0.33 -8.40
N ALA A 9 29.14 -1.16 -7.41
CA ALA A 9 28.86 -2.58 -7.62
C ALA A 9 27.62 -2.80 -8.52
N ALA A 10 26.54 -2.06 -8.24
CA ALA A 10 25.33 -2.11 -9.04
C ALA A 10 25.53 -1.62 -10.50
N GLN A 11 26.42 -0.65 -10.72
CA GLN A 11 26.73 -0.17 -12.08
C GLN A 11 27.66 -1.10 -12.85
N GLN A 12 28.66 -1.68 -12.18
CA GLN A 12 29.66 -2.53 -12.83
C GLN A 12 29.08 -3.86 -13.30
N ASN A 13 28.23 -4.47 -12.49
CA ASN A 13 27.57 -5.73 -12.84
C ASN A 13 26.17 -5.78 -12.19
N PRO A 14 25.15 -5.16 -12.84
CA PRO A 14 23.81 -5.11 -12.27
C PRO A 14 23.20 -6.50 -12.07
N GLU A 15 23.44 -7.46 -12.96
CA GLU A 15 22.89 -8.81 -12.81
C GLU A 15 23.44 -9.51 -11.57
N ALA A 16 24.74 -9.53 -11.39
CA ALA A 16 25.37 -10.15 -10.21
C ALA A 16 24.96 -9.44 -8.91
N TYR A 17 24.87 -8.09 -8.94
CA TYR A 17 24.45 -7.31 -7.79
C TYR A 17 23.00 -7.65 -7.39
N TRP A 18 22.07 -7.64 -8.33
CA TRP A 18 20.67 -7.93 -8.05
C TRP A 18 20.39 -9.42 -7.83
N ALA A 19 21.23 -10.32 -8.35
CA ALA A 19 21.21 -11.74 -7.96
C ALA A 19 21.50 -11.92 -6.46
N GLU A 20 22.47 -11.16 -5.92
CA GLU A 20 22.76 -11.21 -4.49
C GLU A 20 21.62 -10.62 -3.65
N GLN A 21 21.04 -9.49 -4.09
CA GLN A 21 19.90 -8.89 -3.37
C GLN A 21 18.66 -9.78 -3.38
N SER A 22 18.42 -10.53 -4.45
CA SER A 22 17.27 -11.43 -4.56
C SER A 22 17.29 -12.58 -3.56
N LYS A 23 18.46 -12.96 -3.02
CA LYS A 23 18.59 -14.00 -1.98
C LYS A 23 17.99 -13.59 -0.63
N ARG A 24 17.68 -12.31 -0.44
CA ARG A 24 17.13 -11.78 0.81
C ARG A 24 15.62 -11.98 0.95
N ILE A 25 14.95 -12.45 -0.10
CA ILE A 25 13.52 -12.77 -0.07
C ILE A 25 13.30 -14.27 -0.28
N HIS A 26 12.15 -14.75 0.16
CA HIS A 26 11.77 -16.15 -0.05
C HIS A 26 11.25 -16.36 -1.47
N TRP A 27 11.78 -17.38 -2.15
CA TRP A 27 11.31 -17.86 -3.44
C TRP A 27 10.78 -19.29 -3.30
N PHE A 28 9.66 -19.61 -3.91
CA PHE A 28 9.23 -21.01 -4.06
C PHE A 28 10.11 -21.74 -5.09
N LYS A 29 10.54 -21.01 -6.13
CA LYS A 29 11.58 -21.43 -7.07
C LYS A 29 12.56 -20.28 -7.27
N GLN A 30 13.82 -20.48 -6.93
CA GLN A 30 14.89 -19.48 -7.13
C GLN A 30 15.01 -19.11 -8.62
N PRO A 31 15.16 -17.82 -8.98
CA PRO A 31 15.39 -17.45 -10.36
C PRO A 31 16.79 -17.88 -10.82
N GLU A 32 16.87 -18.48 -12.00
CA GLU A 32 18.12 -18.75 -12.71
C GLU A 32 18.51 -17.59 -13.60
N THR A 33 17.50 -16.93 -14.21
CA THR A 33 17.65 -15.73 -15.03
C THR A 33 17.36 -14.49 -14.17
N ILE A 34 18.33 -13.61 -14.05
CA ILE A 34 18.20 -12.38 -13.23
C ILE A 34 17.58 -11.25 -14.04
N LEU A 35 18.07 -11.05 -15.27
CA LEU A 35 17.61 -10.00 -16.18
C LEU A 35 17.52 -10.57 -17.60
N GLU A 36 16.37 -10.42 -18.23
CA GLU A 36 16.13 -10.78 -19.62
C GLU A 36 15.72 -9.57 -20.43
N LYS A 37 16.29 -9.43 -21.63
CA LYS A 37 15.82 -8.45 -22.61
C LYS A 37 14.71 -9.07 -23.44
N THR A 38 13.52 -8.49 -23.34
CA THR A 38 12.34 -8.99 -24.07
C THR A 38 12.40 -8.66 -25.56
N ALA A 39 11.60 -9.33 -26.37
CA ALA A 39 11.56 -9.14 -27.82
C ALA A 39 11.20 -7.70 -28.27
N ASN A 40 10.44 -6.97 -27.44
CA ASN A 40 10.08 -5.57 -27.68
C ASN A 40 11.13 -4.56 -27.18
N GLY A 41 12.28 -5.05 -26.66
CA GLY A 41 13.39 -4.23 -26.20
C GLY A 41 13.30 -3.72 -24.75
N THR A 42 12.27 -4.09 -24.00
CA THR A 42 12.17 -3.83 -22.57
C THR A 42 12.97 -4.88 -21.78
N PHE A 43 13.07 -4.67 -20.46
CA PHE A 43 13.75 -5.60 -19.56
C PHE A 43 12.74 -6.25 -18.60
N CYS A 44 12.98 -7.52 -18.28
CA CYS A 44 12.23 -8.29 -17.30
C CYS A 44 13.19 -8.83 -16.24
N TRP A 45 12.89 -8.57 -14.97
CA TRP A 45 13.66 -9.06 -13.83
C TRP A 45 13.10 -10.38 -13.31
N TYR A 46 13.96 -11.36 -13.07
CA TYR A 46 13.60 -12.65 -12.45
C TYR A 46 12.47 -13.40 -13.16
N PRO A 47 12.48 -13.55 -14.50
CA PRO A 47 11.33 -14.05 -15.27
C PRO A 47 10.92 -15.47 -14.94
N ASP A 48 11.85 -16.31 -14.50
CA ASP A 48 11.67 -17.76 -14.24
C ASP A 48 11.64 -18.12 -12.75
N GLY A 49 11.83 -17.13 -11.85
CA GLY A 49 11.63 -17.31 -10.41
C GLY A 49 10.15 -17.41 -10.07
N GLU A 50 9.81 -18.13 -8.98
CA GLU A 50 8.44 -18.20 -8.47
C GLU A 50 8.38 -17.74 -7.01
N LEU A 51 7.42 -16.88 -6.71
CA LEU A 51 7.21 -16.30 -5.40
C LEU A 51 5.72 -15.94 -5.19
N ASN A 52 5.38 -15.37 -4.04
CA ASN A 52 4.08 -14.73 -3.83
C ASN A 52 4.25 -13.53 -2.89
N SER A 53 3.76 -12.35 -3.29
CA SER A 53 3.92 -11.12 -2.51
C SER A 53 3.16 -11.15 -1.17
N CYS A 54 2.03 -11.88 -1.08
CA CYS A 54 1.32 -12.06 0.18
C CYS A 54 2.11 -12.98 1.12
N TYR A 55 2.70 -14.07 0.62
CA TYR A 55 3.58 -14.95 1.40
C TYR A 55 4.74 -14.15 2.03
N LEU A 56 5.40 -13.32 1.22
CA LEU A 56 6.48 -12.45 1.69
C LEU A 56 6.02 -11.41 2.71
N ALA A 57 4.77 -10.95 2.60
CA ALA A 57 4.22 -9.96 3.51
C ALA A 57 3.75 -10.56 4.84
N LEU A 58 3.27 -11.80 4.85
CA LEU A 58 2.59 -12.39 6.00
C LEU A 58 3.15 -13.75 6.43
N ASP A 59 3.05 -14.75 5.55
CA ASP A 59 3.26 -16.17 5.90
C ASP A 59 4.66 -16.43 6.44
N GLN A 60 5.69 -15.84 5.83
CA GLN A 60 7.09 -16.01 6.26
C GLN A 60 7.37 -15.48 7.67
N HIS A 61 6.48 -14.66 8.22
CA HIS A 61 6.66 -14.04 9.54
C HIS A 61 5.93 -14.77 10.67
N LEU A 62 5.03 -15.74 10.35
CA LEU A 62 4.12 -16.33 11.34
C LEU A 62 4.82 -17.05 12.48
N GLU A 63 5.92 -17.75 12.21
CA GLU A 63 6.65 -18.50 13.24
C GLU A 63 7.38 -17.57 14.21
N THR A 64 8.01 -16.50 13.69
CA THR A 64 8.88 -15.64 14.49
C THR A 64 8.25 -14.35 14.95
N ARG A 65 7.18 -13.88 14.27
CA ARG A 65 6.54 -12.58 14.46
C ARG A 65 5.02 -12.62 14.42
N GLY A 66 4.42 -13.80 14.50
CA GLY A 66 2.97 -13.97 14.40
C GLY A 66 2.17 -13.06 15.34
N ASP A 67 2.68 -12.81 16.55
CA ASP A 67 2.03 -12.00 17.57
C ASP A 67 2.49 -10.52 17.57
N GLN A 68 3.45 -10.14 16.70
CA GLN A 68 3.81 -8.74 16.47
C GLN A 68 2.67 -8.04 15.73
N VAL A 69 2.38 -6.78 16.09
CA VAL A 69 1.44 -5.95 15.34
C VAL A 69 1.95 -5.73 13.91
N ALA A 70 1.17 -6.14 12.91
CA ALA A 70 1.43 -5.89 11.50
C ALA A 70 0.86 -4.54 11.06
N LEU A 71 -0.39 -4.24 11.47
CA LEU A 71 -1.08 -2.99 11.14
C LEU A 71 -1.60 -2.31 12.41
N TYR A 72 -1.25 -1.04 12.56
CA TYR A 72 -1.94 -0.10 13.43
C TYR A 72 -2.95 0.68 12.59
N TYR A 73 -4.23 0.46 12.82
CA TYR A 73 -5.27 1.30 12.22
C TYR A 73 -5.63 2.44 13.16
N ASP A 74 -5.64 3.66 12.63
CA ASP A 74 -6.00 4.86 13.37
C ASP A 74 -6.88 5.75 12.51
N SER A 75 -8.13 5.96 12.95
CA SER A 75 -9.10 6.82 12.31
C SER A 75 -9.59 7.89 13.27
N PRO A 76 -9.01 9.08 13.27
CA PRO A 76 -9.56 10.21 14.02
C PRO A 76 -10.98 10.60 13.56
N ALA A 77 -11.29 10.33 12.29
CA ALA A 77 -12.60 10.65 11.72
C ALA A 77 -13.74 9.80 12.30
N THR A 78 -13.44 8.56 12.72
CA THR A 78 -14.40 7.63 13.35
C THR A 78 -14.14 7.42 14.82
N ASN A 79 -13.09 8.03 15.36
CA ASN A 79 -12.57 7.79 16.71
C ASN A 79 -12.36 6.30 16.99
N SER A 80 -11.80 5.58 16.02
CA SER A 80 -11.53 4.15 16.13
C SER A 80 -10.06 3.83 15.90
N LYS A 81 -9.55 2.86 16.67
CA LYS A 81 -8.18 2.35 16.59
C LYS A 81 -8.22 0.83 16.68
N GLN A 82 -7.33 0.18 15.93
CA GLN A 82 -7.16 -1.27 15.99
C GLN A 82 -5.67 -1.61 15.89
N GLN A 83 -5.28 -2.69 16.57
CA GLN A 83 -3.99 -3.34 16.39
C GLN A 83 -4.28 -4.72 15.81
N ILE A 84 -3.68 -5.03 14.67
CA ILE A 84 -3.87 -6.29 13.98
C ILE A 84 -2.51 -6.96 13.86
N THR A 85 -2.35 -8.12 14.50
CA THR A 85 -1.11 -8.89 14.46
C THR A 85 -0.89 -9.53 13.09
N TYR A 86 0.36 -9.98 12.81
CA TYR A 86 0.65 -10.74 11.58
C TYR A 86 -0.24 -11.97 11.46
N ARG A 87 -0.48 -12.68 12.55
CA ARG A 87 -1.34 -13.86 12.59
C ARG A 87 -2.80 -13.54 12.29
N GLU A 88 -3.33 -12.49 12.91
CA GLU A 88 -4.71 -12.05 12.67
C GLU A 88 -4.89 -11.53 11.24
N LEU A 89 -3.91 -10.76 10.73
CA LEU A 89 -3.96 -10.25 9.35
C LEU A 89 -3.88 -11.42 8.35
N HIS A 90 -2.98 -12.39 8.58
CA HIS A 90 -2.89 -13.60 7.77
C HIS A 90 -4.23 -14.36 7.72
N GLN A 91 -4.87 -14.58 8.87
CA GLN A 91 -6.16 -15.27 8.93
C GLN A 91 -7.25 -14.54 8.15
N LYS A 92 -7.36 -13.22 8.33
CA LYS A 92 -8.31 -12.38 7.58
C LYS A 92 -8.05 -12.44 6.07
N VAL A 93 -6.80 -12.34 5.65
CA VAL A 93 -6.40 -12.37 4.24
C VAL A 93 -6.64 -13.74 3.63
N ALA A 94 -6.25 -14.82 4.30
CA ALA A 94 -6.44 -16.18 3.79
C ALA A 94 -7.93 -16.53 3.64
N LEU A 95 -8.76 -16.14 4.62
CA LEU A 95 -10.21 -16.36 4.57
C LEU A 95 -10.86 -15.54 3.45
N PHE A 96 -10.53 -14.27 3.33
CA PHE A 96 -11.07 -13.41 2.27
C PHE A 96 -10.61 -13.88 0.87
N ALA A 97 -9.35 -14.32 0.72
CA ALA A 97 -8.85 -14.95 -0.50
C ALA A 97 -9.65 -16.22 -0.85
N GLY A 98 -10.01 -17.04 0.14
CA GLY A 98 -10.90 -18.18 -0.04
C GLY A 98 -12.28 -17.80 -0.57
N SER A 99 -12.83 -16.67 -0.08
CA SER A 99 -14.10 -16.13 -0.58
C SER A 99 -13.99 -15.69 -2.04
N LEU A 100 -12.91 -14.97 -2.39
CA LEU A 100 -12.65 -14.56 -3.77
C LEU A 100 -12.50 -15.78 -4.71
N LYS A 101 -11.77 -16.82 -4.26
CA LYS A 101 -11.60 -18.07 -4.99
C LYS A 101 -12.95 -18.77 -5.23
N ARG A 102 -13.83 -18.81 -4.23
CA ARG A 102 -15.19 -19.36 -4.36
C ARG A 102 -16.05 -18.60 -5.36
N LEU A 103 -15.84 -17.29 -5.49
CA LEU A 103 -16.46 -16.45 -6.52
C LEU A 103 -15.78 -16.57 -7.89
N GLY A 104 -14.83 -17.48 -8.03
CA GLY A 104 -14.17 -17.82 -9.28
C GLY A 104 -12.99 -16.94 -9.63
N VAL A 105 -12.43 -16.15 -8.69
CA VAL A 105 -11.18 -15.42 -8.93
C VAL A 105 -10.02 -16.40 -8.99
N VAL A 106 -9.24 -16.32 -10.06
CA VAL A 106 -8.06 -17.15 -10.31
C VAL A 106 -6.84 -16.29 -10.63
N LYS A 107 -5.68 -16.93 -10.69
CA LYS A 107 -4.41 -16.28 -11.08
C LYS A 107 -4.57 -15.55 -12.42
N GLY A 108 -4.17 -14.29 -12.46
CA GLY A 108 -4.21 -13.40 -13.63
C GLY A 108 -5.52 -12.62 -13.79
N ASP A 109 -6.59 -12.98 -13.08
CA ASP A 109 -7.81 -12.16 -13.07
C ASP A 109 -7.52 -10.77 -12.46
N THR A 110 -8.20 -9.75 -12.95
CA THR A 110 -8.12 -8.41 -12.38
C THR A 110 -9.24 -8.13 -11.39
N VAL A 111 -8.92 -7.37 -10.34
CA VAL A 111 -9.84 -6.94 -9.29
C VAL A 111 -9.66 -5.45 -9.06
N VAL A 112 -10.73 -4.65 -9.15
CA VAL A 112 -10.68 -3.23 -8.82
C VAL A 112 -11.01 -3.04 -7.33
N ILE A 113 -10.22 -2.22 -6.65
CA ILE A 113 -10.40 -1.87 -5.24
C ILE A 113 -10.70 -0.37 -5.16
N TYR A 114 -11.89 0.01 -4.71
CA TYR A 114 -12.30 1.38 -4.46
C TYR A 114 -12.73 1.53 -3.01
N MET A 115 -11.76 1.64 -2.12
CA MET A 115 -11.95 1.63 -0.67
C MET A 115 -11.19 2.79 -0.01
N PRO A 116 -11.67 3.31 1.15
CA PRO A 116 -10.91 4.26 1.95
C PRO A 116 -9.77 3.55 2.70
N MET A 117 -9.00 4.33 3.47
CA MET A 117 -7.89 3.83 4.30
C MET A 117 -8.40 3.06 5.52
N ILE A 118 -8.98 1.87 5.29
CA ILE A 118 -9.47 0.94 6.32
C ILE A 118 -8.74 -0.41 6.22
N PRO A 119 -8.65 -1.20 7.28
CA PRO A 119 -7.91 -2.49 7.27
C PRO A 119 -8.37 -3.45 6.17
N GLU A 120 -9.65 -3.43 5.83
CA GLU A 120 -10.24 -4.26 4.78
C GLU A 120 -9.63 -3.97 3.40
N ALA A 121 -9.15 -2.74 3.16
CA ALA A 121 -8.47 -2.41 1.91
C ALA A 121 -7.08 -3.08 1.82
N ALA A 122 -6.33 -3.18 2.92
CA ALA A 122 -5.09 -3.95 2.97
C ALA A 122 -5.35 -5.45 2.80
N VAL A 123 -6.41 -5.97 3.45
CA VAL A 123 -6.86 -7.35 3.28
C VAL A 123 -7.21 -7.64 1.80
N ALA A 124 -7.92 -6.72 1.14
CA ALA A 124 -8.27 -6.83 -0.28
C ALA A 124 -7.03 -6.96 -1.19
N MET A 125 -6.04 -6.07 -1.01
CA MET A 125 -4.81 -6.08 -1.81
C MET A 125 -4.02 -7.37 -1.60
N LEU A 126 -3.84 -7.79 -0.35
CA LEU A 126 -3.09 -8.99 0.01
C LEU A 126 -3.81 -10.28 -0.40
N ALA A 127 -5.15 -10.32 -0.34
CA ALA A 127 -5.93 -11.46 -0.79
C ALA A 127 -5.84 -11.66 -2.31
N CYS A 128 -5.87 -10.58 -3.09
CA CYS A 128 -5.61 -10.65 -4.53
C CYS A 128 -4.19 -11.19 -4.80
N ALA A 129 -3.17 -10.65 -4.15
CA ALA A 129 -1.80 -11.12 -4.27
C ALA A 129 -1.64 -12.59 -3.87
N ARG A 130 -2.36 -13.05 -2.82
CA ARG A 130 -2.37 -14.43 -2.36
C ARG A 130 -2.81 -15.41 -3.43
N LEU A 131 -3.83 -15.05 -4.20
CA LEU A 131 -4.36 -15.83 -5.32
C LEU A 131 -3.58 -15.66 -6.64
N GLY A 132 -2.61 -14.73 -6.69
CA GLY A 132 -1.96 -14.34 -7.94
C GLY A 132 -2.89 -13.53 -8.86
N ALA A 133 -3.95 -12.95 -8.33
CA ALA A 133 -4.82 -12.02 -9.03
C ALA A 133 -4.20 -10.62 -9.02
N VAL A 134 -4.50 -9.85 -10.05
CA VAL A 134 -3.95 -8.51 -10.29
C VAL A 134 -4.91 -7.46 -9.72
N HIS A 135 -4.52 -6.74 -8.69
CA HIS A 135 -5.39 -5.68 -8.17
C HIS A 135 -5.12 -4.32 -8.80
N SER A 136 -6.16 -3.50 -8.89
CA SER A 136 -6.07 -2.10 -9.28
C SER A 136 -6.80 -1.24 -8.25
N VAL A 137 -6.03 -0.51 -7.44
CA VAL A 137 -6.61 0.39 -6.43
C VAL A 137 -6.91 1.73 -7.08
N VAL A 138 -8.16 2.15 -6.97
CA VAL A 138 -8.64 3.45 -7.44
C VAL A 138 -8.77 4.39 -6.25
N PHE A 139 -8.14 5.55 -6.35
CA PHE A 139 -8.18 6.58 -5.30
C PHE A 139 -9.63 7.01 -5.00
N GLY A 140 -9.99 7.04 -3.72
CA GLY A 140 -11.35 7.32 -3.25
C GLY A 140 -11.89 8.72 -3.57
N GLY A 141 -11.04 9.63 -4.05
CA GLY A 141 -11.42 10.96 -4.55
C GLY A 141 -11.82 11.01 -6.02
N PHE A 142 -11.75 9.89 -6.76
CA PHE A 142 -12.08 9.88 -8.18
C PHE A 142 -13.58 9.78 -8.43
N ALA A 143 -14.03 10.52 -9.47
CA ALA A 143 -15.42 10.50 -9.94
C ALA A 143 -15.73 9.18 -10.69
N ALA A 144 -17.04 8.90 -10.84
CA ALA A 144 -17.52 7.67 -11.50
C ALA A 144 -17.00 7.49 -12.93
N ASN A 145 -16.85 8.56 -13.71
CA ASN A 145 -16.32 8.50 -15.07
C ASN A 145 -14.85 7.99 -15.10
N GLU A 146 -14.05 8.45 -14.15
CA GLU A 146 -12.65 8.04 -14.03
C GLU A 146 -12.53 6.56 -13.65
N MET A 147 -13.46 6.08 -12.82
CA MET A 147 -13.53 4.66 -12.47
C MET A 147 -14.04 3.82 -13.65
N ALA A 148 -15.01 4.30 -14.42
CA ALA A 148 -15.53 3.59 -15.59
C ALA A 148 -14.45 3.31 -16.64
N ILE A 149 -13.56 4.29 -16.91
CA ILE A 149 -12.44 4.11 -17.83
C ILE A 149 -11.51 3.00 -17.34
N ARG A 150 -11.23 2.94 -16.04
CA ARG A 150 -10.39 1.89 -15.43
C ARG A 150 -11.06 0.52 -15.44
N ILE A 151 -12.37 0.46 -15.29
CA ILE A 151 -13.15 -0.77 -15.43
C ILE A 151 -13.06 -1.30 -16.86
N ASP A 152 -13.20 -0.43 -17.86
CA ASP A 152 -13.13 -0.83 -19.26
C ASP A 152 -11.74 -1.28 -19.70
N ASP A 153 -10.68 -0.67 -19.14
CA ASP A 153 -9.30 -1.01 -19.46
C ASP A 153 -8.84 -2.28 -18.71
N ALA A 154 -9.03 -2.32 -17.38
CA ALA A 154 -8.60 -3.45 -16.55
C ALA A 154 -9.51 -4.67 -16.67
N LYS A 155 -10.76 -4.51 -17.10
CA LYS A 155 -11.79 -5.56 -17.22
C LYS A 155 -11.88 -6.45 -15.96
N PRO A 156 -12.12 -5.85 -14.78
CA PRO A 156 -12.09 -6.58 -13.52
C PRO A 156 -13.19 -7.61 -13.43
N LYS A 157 -12.86 -8.79 -12.89
CA LYS A 157 -13.82 -9.82 -12.58
C LYS A 157 -14.80 -9.36 -11.50
N LEU A 158 -14.31 -8.65 -10.50
CA LEU A 158 -15.12 -8.06 -9.45
C LEU A 158 -14.55 -6.72 -8.95
N ILE A 159 -15.39 -5.97 -8.25
CA ILE A 159 -15.04 -4.72 -7.58
C ILE A 159 -15.20 -4.90 -6.07
N LEU A 160 -14.17 -4.48 -5.32
CA LEU A 160 -14.19 -4.39 -3.86
C LEU A 160 -14.38 -2.93 -3.48
N THR A 161 -15.38 -2.62 -2.65
CA THR A 161 -15.65 -1.25 -2.22
C THR A 161 -16.10 -1.21 -0.76
N ALA A 162 -16.19 0.00 -0.22
CA ALA A 162 -16.87 0.28 1.04
C ALA A 162 -18.17 1.06 0.77
N SER A 163 -19.07 1.03 1.72
CA SER A 163 -20.32 1.81 1.63
C SER A 163 -20.02 3.32 1.57
N CYS A 164 -18.98 3.77 2.33
CA CYS A 164 -18.57 5.17 2.32
C CYS A 164 -17.09 5.36 2.68
N GLY A 165 -16.54 6.50 2.26
CA GLY A 165 -15.33 7.12 2.79
C GLY A 165 -15.67 8.33 3.66
N ILE A 166 -14.67 8.87 4.37
CA ILE A 166 -14.79 10.10 5.14
C ILE A 166 -13.73 11.08 4.68
N GLU A 167 -14.13 12.31 4.39
CA GLU A 167 -13.22 13.41 4.10
C GLU A 167 -13.52 14.57 5.04
N PHE A 168 -12.61 14.76 6.01
CA PHE A 168 -12.81 15.63 7.18
C PHE A 168 -14.04 15.19 7.99
N ASP A 169 -15.14 15.93 7.91
CA ASP A 169 -16.44 15.68 8.57
C ASP A 169 -17.50 15.13 7.62
N LYS A 170 -17.19 15.04 6.32
CA LYS A 170 -18.14 14.62 5.28
C LYS A 170 -18.07 13.13 5.02
N LYS A 171 -19.22 12.48 5.06
CA LYS A 171 -19.40 11.10 4.59
C LYS A 171 -19.64 11.12 3.08
N ILE A 172 -18.79 10.40 2.36
CA ILE A 172 -18.88 10.28 0.90
C ILE A 172 -19.38 8.88 0.58
N ALA A 173 -20.57 8.78 0.01
CA ALA A 173 -21.14 7.50 -0.40
C ALA A 173 -20.35 6.93 -1.59
N TYR A 174 -19.63 5.82 -1.38
CA TYR A 174 -18.82 5.19 -2.42
C TYR A 174 -19.63 4.30 -3.34
N LYS A 175 -20.57 3.53 -2.78
CA LYS A 175 -21.36 2.57 -3.55
C LYS A 175 -22.15 3.22 -4.72
N PRO A 176 -22.84 4.39 -4.56
CA PRO A 176 -23.48 5.07 -5.68
C PRO A 176 -22.49 5.51 -6.78
N LEU A 177 -21.23 5.84 -6.44
CA LEU A 177 -20.19 6.15 -7.42
C LEU A 177 -19.77 4.89 -8.19
N VAL A 178 -19.63 3.76 -7.50
CA VAL A 178 -19.34 2.45 -8.11
C VAL A 178 -20.48 2.04 -9.05
N ASP A 179 -21.73 2.14 -8.61
CA ASP A 179 -22.91 1.81 -9.45
C ASP A 179 -22.96 2.65 -10.72
N LYS A 180 -22.74 3.96 -10.58
CA LYS A 180 -22.67 4.85 -11.72
C LYS A 180 -21.52 4.49 -12.66
N ALA A 181 -20.35 4.15 -12.11
CA ALA A 181 -19.19 3.74 -12.91
C ALA A 181 -19.48 2.44 -13.69
N ILE A 182 -20.05 1.43 -13.04
CA ILE A 182 -20.46 0.17 -13.68
C ILE A 182 -21.52 0.46 -14.76
N GLY A 183 -22.46 1.38 -14.51
CA GLY A 183 -23.46 1.80 -15.49
C GLY A 183 -22.83 2.39 -16.76
N LEU A 184 -21.80 3.23 -16.59
CA LEU A 184 -21.10 3.93 -17.69
C LEU A 184 -20.11 3.02 -18.44
N ALA A 185 -19.47 2.08 -17.76
CA ALA A 185 -18.49 1.18 -18.34
C ALA A 185 -19.14 0.18 -19.32
N SER A 186 -18.41 -0.19 -20.37
CA SER A 186 -18.81 -1.25 -21.30
C SER A 186 -18.65 -2.63 -20.67
N HIS A 187 -17.53 -2.84 -19.97
CA HIS A 187 -17.29 -4.07 -19.20
C HIS A 187 -18.14 -4.09 -17.92
N LYS A 188 -18.70 -5.26 -17.60
CA LYS A 188 -19.51 -5.45 -16.38
C LYS A 188 -18.81 -6.47 -15.49
N PRO A 189 -18.41 -6.09 -14.27
CA PRO A 189 -17.88 -7.05 -13.30
C PRO A 189 -18.98 -8.03 -12.86
N ASP A 190 -18.58 -9.28 -12.55
CA ASP A 190 -19.52 -10.32 -12.11
C ASP A 190 -20.17 -9.95 -10.77
N TYR A 191 -19.36 -9.42 -9.83
CA TYR A 191 -19.81 -9.06 -8.49
C TYR A 191 -19.22 -7.73 -8.02
N THR A 192 -19.90 -7.11 -7.06
CA THR A 192 -19.38 -6.02 -6.23
C THR A 192 -19.44 -6.45 -4.77
N ILE A 193 -18.30 -6.53 -4.07
CA ILE A 193 -18.26 -6.82 -2.64
C ILE A 193 -18.17 -5.50 -1.87
N VAL A 194 -19.12 -5.28 -0.95
CA VAL A 194 -19.30 -4.02 -0.24
C VAL A 194 -19.02 -4.20 1.25
N CYS A 195 -17.99 -3.52 1.76
CA CYS A 195 -17.76 -3.40 3.18
C CYS A 195 -18.72 -2.34 3.74
N GLN A 196 -19.76 -2.76 4.45
CA GLN A 196 -20.72 -1.87 5.08
C GLN A 196 -20.09 -1.18 6.29
N ARG A 197 -20.13 0.15 6.29
CA ARG A 197 -19.62 0.97 7.41
C ARG A 197 -20.79 1.49 8.26
N PRO A 198 -20.70 1.47 9.60
CA PRO A 198 -21.85 1.80 10.48
C PRO A 198 -22.34 3.24 10.33
N MET A 199 -21.47 4.17 9.90
CA MET A 199 -21.84 5.60 9.78
C MET A 199 -22.66 5.94 8.53
N LEU A 200 -22.65 5.07 7.50
CA LEU A 200 -23.46 5.22 6.29
C LEU A 200 -23.51 3.87 5.57
N GLN A 201 -24.64 3.22 5.59
CA GLN A 201 -24.85 1.96 4.87
C GLN A 201 -25.26 2.23 3.42
N ALA A 202 -24.85 1.34 2.53
CA ALA A 202 -25.20 1.39 1.12
C ALA A 202 -26.33 0.43 0.80
N GLU A 203 -27.19 0.84 -0.14
CA GLU A 203 -28.14 -0.05 -0.77
C GLU A 203 -27.44 -1.09 -1.64
N MET A 204 -27.90 -2.34 -1.59
CA MET A 204 -27.32 -3.47 -2.28
C MET A 204 -28.17 -3.86 -3.50
N THR A 205 -27.55 -4.01 -4.65
CA THR A 205 -28.20 -4.52 -5.86
C THR A 205 -28.25 -6.04 -5.82
N SER A 206 -29.45 -6.59 -5.73
CA SER A 206 -29.66 -8.04 -5.69
C SER A 206 -29.06 -8.76 -6.89
N GLY A 207 -28.40 -9.89 -6.64
CA GLY A 207 -27.77 -10.72 -7.67
C GLY A 207 -26.36 -10.26 -8.12
N ARG A 208 -25.94 -9.04 -7.77
CA ARG A 208 -24.62 -8.50 -8.10
C ARG A 208 -23.78 -8.17 -6.84
N ASP A 209 -24.41 -7.57 -5.83
CA ASP A 209 -23.71 -7.05 -4.68
C ASP A 209 -23.70 -8.06 -3.53
N LEU A 210 -22.55 -8.22 -2.91
CA LEU A 210 -22.33 -9.11 -1.78
C LEU A 210 -21.79 -8.30 -0.59
N ASP A 211 -22.27 -8.60 0.62
CA ASP A 211 -21.67 -8.02 1.82
C ASP A 211 -20.29 -8.63 2.09
N TRP A 212 -19.35 -7.80 2.54
CA TRP A 212 -17.96 -8.18 2.81
C TRP A 212 -17.81 -9.29 3.83
N TYR A 213 -18.62 -9.28 4.90
CA TYR A 213 -18.52 -10.28 5.95
C TYR A 213 -19.38 -11.50 5.66
N GLU A 214 -20.55 -11.31 5.06
CA GLU A 214 -21.42 -12.42 4.68
C GLU A 214 -20.79 -13.31 3.58
N CYS A 215 -20.10 -12.70 2.62
CA CYS A 215 -19.43 -13.47 1.57
C CYS A 215 -18.26 -14.34 2.09
N GLN A 216 -17.83 -14.16 3.32
CA GLN A 216 -16.80 -14.99 3.95
C GLN A 216 -17.37 -16.20 4.70
N GLN A 217 -18.65 -16.23 4.96
CA GLN A 217 -19.27 -17.36 5.67
C GLN A 217 -19.15 -18.66 4.86
N GLY A 218 -18.58 -19.69 5.51
CA GLY A 218 -18.34 -20.98 4.88
C GLY A 218 -17.24 -20.99 3.82
N ALA A 219 -16.42 -19.93 3.73
CA ALA A 219 -15.23 -19.97 2.90
C ALA A 219 -14.08 -20.68 3.64
N GLU A 220 -13.33 -21.50 2.91
CA GLU A 220 -12.10 -22.09 3.43
C GLU A 220 -10.91 -21.15 3.15
N PRO A 221 -9.97 -20.99 4.10
CA PRO A 221 -8.77 -20.18 3.86
C PRO A 221 -8.00 -20.68 2.62
N ALA A 222 -7.57 -19.77 1.77
CA ALA A 222 -6.77 -20.08 0.59
C ALA A 222 -5.28 -20.04 0.87
N GLU A 223 -4.52 -20.96 0.28
CA GLU A 223 -3.07 -20.93 0.27
C GLU A 223 -2.52 -19.91 -0.75
N CYS A 224 -1.24 -19.53 -0.59
CA CYS A 224 -0.55 -18.68 -1.54
C CYS A 224 -0.29 -19.39 -2.86
N VAL A 225 -0.76 -18.82 -3.97
CA VAL A 225 -0.53 -19.34 -5.32
C VAL A 225 0.84 -18.89 -5.83
N PRO A 226 1.76 -19.79 -6.23
CA PRO A 226 3.01 -19.42 -6.86
C PRO A 226 2.79 -18.63 -8.16
N VAL A 227 3.48 -17.49 -8.28
CA VAL A 227 3.46 -16.67 -9.49
C VAL A 227 4.89 -16.46 -9.98
N LYS A 228 5.08 -16.28 -11.29
CA LYS A 228 6.39 -15.95 -11.85
C LYS A 228 6.83 -14.56 -11.42
N GLY A 229 8.13 -14.33 -11.36
CA GLY A 229 8.66 -12.99 -11.09
C GLY A 229 8.17 -11.93 -12.09
N SER A 230 7.89 -12.35 -13.33
CA SER A 230 7.33 -11.51 -14.40
C SER A 230 5.81 -11.33 -14.35
N ASP A 231 5.08 -12.13 -13.57
CA ASP A 231 3.62 -12.02 -13.49
C ASP A 231 3.21 -10.68 -12.85
N PRO A 232 2.12 -10.05 -13.33
CA PRO A 232 1.62 -8.81 -12.76
C PRO A 232 1.15 -8.96 -11.32
N LEU A 233 1.49 -7.99 -10.46
CA LEU A 233 0.96 -7.86 -9.11
C LEU A 233 -0.19 -6.86 -9.06
N TYR A 234 0.00 -5.69 -9.68
CA TYR A 234 -1.03 -4.66 -9.71
C TYR A 234 -0.95 -3.78 -10.96
N ILE A 235 -2.06 -3.06 -11.21
CA ILE A 235 -2.14 -2.00 -12.23
C ILE A 235 -2.39 -0.68 -11.50
N LEU A 236 -1.50 0.28 -11.68
CA LEU A 236 -1.65 1.64 -11.15
C LEU A 236 -1.86 2.64 -12.28
N TYR A 237 -2.99 3.31 -12.27
CA TYR A 237 -3.31 4.31 -13.29
C TYR A 237 -2.74 5.68 -12.93
N THR A 238 -2.04 6.28 -13.88
CA THR A 238 -1.53 7.65 -13.80
C THR A 238 -2.30 8.55 -14.76
N SER A 239 -2.35 9.86 -14.46
CA SER A 239 -2.86 10.86 -15.38
C SER A 239 -1.97 10.92 -16.61
N GLY A 240 -2.46 10.41 -17.74
CA GLY A 240 -1.71 10.44 -18.99
C GLY A 240 -1.60 11.86 -19.55
N THR A 241 -0.48 12.19 -20.20
CA THR A 241 -0.28 13.46 -20.91
C THR A 241 -1.25 13.66 -22.08
N THR A 242 -1.91 12.58 -22.53
CA THR A 242 -2.88 12.56 -23.64
C THR A 242 -4.34 12.61 -23.18
N GLY A 243 -4.61 12.83 -21.90
CA GLY A 243 -5.96 12.90 -21.34
C GLY A 243 -6.59 11.57 -20.91
N ALA A 244 -6.15 10.43 -21.47
CA ALA A 244 -6.58 9.12 -21.01
C ALA A 244 -5.64 8.56 -19.92
N PRO A 245 -6.17 7.97 -18.84
CA PRO A 245 -5.35 7.30 -17.84
C PRO A 245 -4.51 6.18 -18.46
N LYS A 246 -3.25 6.05 -18.00
CA LYS A 246 -2.36 4.97 -18.41
C LYS A 246 -2.17 3.99 -17.27
N GLY A 247 -2.49 2.72 -17.48
CA GLY A 247 -2.28 1.64 -16.53
C GLY A 247 -0.82 1.18 -16.55
N ILE A 248 -0.10 1.43 -15.46
CA ILE A 248 1.26 0.91 -15.26
C ILE A 248 1.16 -0.42 -14.57
N VAL A 249 1.60 -1.47 -15.26
CA VAL A 249 1.64 -2.83 -14.73
C VAL A 249 2.93 -3.02 -13.95
N ARG A 250 2.80 -3.47 -12.71
CA ARG A 250 3.92 -3.79 -11.84
C ARG A 250 4.12 -5.29 -11.78
N ASP A 251 5.33 -5.75 -12.11
CA ASP A 251 5.76 -7.14 -11.94
C ASP A 251 5.94 -7.52 -10.45
N THR A 252 5.86 -8.82 -10.16
CA THR A 252 5.93 -9.33 -8.78
C THR A 252 7.37 -9.43 -8.27
N GLY A 253 8.28 -10.02 -9.05
CA GLY A 253 9.63 -10.34 -8.60
C GLY A 253 10.52 -9.10 -8.43
N GLY A 254 10.60 -8.27 -9.47
CA GLY A 254 11.38 -7.03 -9.44
C GLY A 254 10.90 -6.09 -8.33
N HIS A 255 9.57 -6.00 -8.16
CA HIS A 255 8.96 -5.20 -7.09
C HIS A 255 9.34 -5.70 -5.69
N ALA A 256 9.24 -7.02 -5.44
CA ALA A 256 9.55 -7.60 -4.13
C ALA A 256 11.02 -7.41 -3.73
N VAL A 257 11.95 -7.67 -4.66
CA VAL A 257 13.40 -7.47 -4.41
C VAL A 257 13.72 -5.99 -4.17
N ALA A 258 13.17 -5.09 -5.00
CA ALA A 258 13.38 -3.65 -4.87
C ALA A 258 12.82 -3.10 -3.55
N LEU A 259 11.65 -3.55 -3.10
CA LEU A 259 11.08 -3.13 -1.82
C LEU A 259 11.90 -3.61 -0.63
N ASN A 260 12.30 -4.88 -0.62
CA ASN A 260 13.16 -5.42 0.44
C ASN A 260 14.47 -4.63 0.53
N TYR A 261 15.10 -4.38 -0.63
CA TYR A 261 16.30 -3.55 -0.69
C TYR A 261 16.07 -2.14 -0.16
N ALA A 262 15.00 -1.48 -0.61
CA ALA A 262 14.69 -0.10 -0.23
C ALA A 262 14.43 0.04 1.27
N LEU A 263 13.66 -0.87 1.87
CA LEU A 263 13.36 -0.84 3.31
C LEU A 263 14.65 -0.85 4.15
N HIS A 264 15.57 -1.77 3.84
CA HIS A 264 16.78 -1.94 4.62
C HIS A 264 17.86 -0.90 4.29
N ASN A 265 18.15 -0.71 3.00
CA ASN A 265 19.35 0.06 2.59
C ASN A 265 19.07 1.56 2.40
N VAL A 266 17.82 1.93 2.06
CA VAL A 266 17.44 3.34 1.85
C VAL A 266 16.76 3.89 3.09
N TYR A 267 15.76 3.19 3.61
CA TYR A 267 14.93 3.67 4.71
C TYR A 267 15.44 3.26 6.09
N GLY A 268 16.44 2.38 6.17
CA GLY A 268 17.09 1.97 7.42
C GLY A 268 16.18 1.22 8.37
N MET A 269 15.16 0.53 7.85
CA MET A 269 14.18 -0.19 8.63
C MET A 269 14.63 -1.61 8.94
N ASN A 270 14.33 -2.08 10.14
CA ASN A 270 14.56 -3.42 10.59
C ASN A 270 13.25 -4.11 10.99
N PRO A 271 13.20 -5.45 10.98
CA PRO A 271 12.05 -6.17 11.50
C PRO A 271 11.72 -5.75 12.94
N GLY A 272 10.45 -5.42 13.20
CA GLY A 272 9.97 -4.91 14.49
C GLY A 272 9.85 -3.39 14.57
N ASP A 273 10.50 -2.64 13.69
CA ASP A 273 10.34 -1.19 13.62
C ASP A 273 8.94 -0.78 13.16
N VAL A 274 8.52 0.42 13.54
CA VAL A 274 7.25 1.01 13.12
C VAL A 274 7.47 1.98 11.97
N TRP A 275 6.87 1.68 10.84
CA TRP A 275 6.91 2.46 9.62
C TRP A 275 5.59 3.18 9.36
N TRP A 276 5.65 4.43 8.96
CA TRP A 276 4.48 5.17 8.53
C TRP A 276 4.61 5.75 7.13
N GLY A 277 3.96 5.12 6.15
CA GLY A 277 3.68 5.73 4.86
C GLY A 277 2.46 6.63 4.98
N ALA A 278 2.64 7.92 5.25
CA ALA A 278 1.54 8.88 5.40
C ALA A 278 1.03 9.33 4.01
N SER A 279 0.40 8.40 3.32
CA SER A 279 -0.16 8.54 1.97
C SER A 279 -1.46 7.74 1.87
N ASP A 280 -1.97 7.57 0.67
CA ASP A 280 -3.18 6.78 0.37
C ASP A 280 -2.82 5.57 -0.49
N ILE A 281 -3.50 4.44 -0.28
CA ILE A 281 -3.29 3.21 -1.06
C ILE A 281 -3.57 3.36 -2.55
N GLY A 282 -4.32 4.36 -2.96
CA GLY A 282 -4.55 4.70 -4.38
C GLY A 282 -3.32 5.23 -5.12
N TRP A 283 -2.20 5.48 -4.42
CA TRP A 283 -0.95 5.97 -5.00
C TRP A 283 0.16 4.91 -4.92
N VAL A 284 1.23 5.09 -5.73
CA VAL A 284 2.38 4.17 -5.73
C VAL A 284 3.04 4.05 -4.34
N VAL A 285 3.13 5.14 -3.59
CA VAL A 285 3.63 5.12 -2.22
C VAL A 285 2.76 4.25 -1.32
N GLY A 286 1.44 4.29 -1.52
CA GLY A 286 0.50 3.46 -0.78
C GLY A 286 0.68 1.97 -1.02
N HIS A 287 0.78 1.55 -2.27
CA HIS A 287 1.03 0.15 -2.62
C HIS A 287 2.37 -0.32 -2.03
N SER A 288 3.44 0.38 -2.36
CA SER A 288 4.80 -0.04 -2.04
C SER A 288 5.15 0.15 -0.57
N PHE A 289 4.72 1.26 0.05
CA PHE A 289 5.21 1.69 1.36
C PHE A 289 4.13 1.91 2.43
N ILE A 290 2.88 1.49 2.18
CA ILE A 290 1.89 1.29 3.26
C ILE A 290 1.65 -0.21 3.44
N VAL A 291 1.50 -0.98 2.36
CA VAL A 291 1.14 -2.40 2.43
C VAL A 291 2.36 -3.31 2.23
N TYR A 292 2.90 -3.40 1.01
CA TYR A 292 3.86 -4.46 0.68
C TYR A 292 5.22 -4.30 1.37
N GLY A 293 5.88 -3.16 1.23
CA GLY A 293 7.23 -2.96 1.74
C GLY A 293 7.35 -3.24 3.24
N PRO A 294 6.65 -2.47 4.10
CA PRO A 294 6.80 -2.65 5.54
C PRO A 294 6.45 -4.05 6.01
N LEU A 295 5.39 -4.66 5.47
CA LEU A 295 5.00 -6.02 5.85
C LEU A 295 6.02 -7.06 5.38
N MET A 296 6.56 -6.96 4.16
CA MET A 296 7.65 -7.83 3.68
C MET A 296 8.91 -7.69 4.55
N GLY A 297 9.18 -6.50 5.06
CA GLY A 297 10.30 -6.22 5.95
C GLY A 297 10.10 -6.66 7.41
N GLY A 298 8.95 -7.24 7.76
CA GLY A 298 8.64 -7.61 9.15
C GLY A 298 8.43 -6.41 10.07
N CYS A 299 8.08 -5.25 9.51
CA CYS A 299 7.78 -4.01 10.24
C CYS A 299 6.30 -3.93 10.62
N SER A 300 5.97 -3.05 11.55
CA SER A 300 4.59 -2.63 11.79
C SER A 300 4.27 -1.43 10.89
N ALA A 301 3.15 -1.45 10.18
CA ALA A 301 2.71 -0.36 9.33
C ALA A 301 1.55 0.42 9.94
N ILE A 302 1.53 1.74 9.77
CA ILE A 302 0.40 2.58 10.18
C ILE A 302 -0.58 2.73 9.01
N PHE A 303 -1.82 2.33 9.24
CA PHE A 303 -2.94 2.51 8.32
C PHE A 303 -3.84 3.63 8.86
N PHE A 304 -3.63 4.83 8.32
CA PHE A 304 -4.18 6.06 8.88
C PHE A 304 -5.35 6.60 8.04
N GLU A 305 -6.55 6.63 8.61
CA GLU A 305 -7.73 7.24 8.00
C GLU A 305 -7.92 8.67 8.54
N GLY A 306 -7.11 9.60 8.04
CA GLY A 306 -7.14 11.00 8.45
C GLY A 306 -6.40 11.89 7.47
N LYS A 307 -6.29 13.16 7.82
CA LYS A 307 -5.56 14.17 7.06
C LYS A 307 -4.48 14.81 7.95
N PRO A 308 -3.45 15.45 7.39
CA PRO A 308 -2.40 16.09 8.18
C PRO A 308 -2.88 17.29 9.01
N ILE A 309 -4.08 17.80 8.71
CA ILE A 309 -4.75 18.91 9.39
C ILE A 309 -6.24 18.59 9.57
N LYS A 310 -6.91 19.28 10.51
CA LYS A 310 -8.36 19.16 10.74
C LYS A 310 -8.86 17.73 11.09
N THR A 311 -7.96 16.85 11.58
CA THR A 311 -8.32 15.51 12.04
C THR A 311 -7.54 15.08 13.30
N PRO A 312 -7.75 15.71 14.47
CA PRO A 312 -8.59 16.90 14.71
C PRO A 312 -7.91 18.23 14.38
N ASP A 313 -6.57 18.31 14.39
CA ASP A 313 -5.78 19.51 14.16
C ASP A 313 -4.45 19.21 13.45
N ALA A 314 -3.56 20.20 13.31
CA ALA A 314 -2.25 20.06 12.69
C ALA A 314 -1.22 19.30 13.57
N GLY A 315 -1.57 18.93 14.79
CA GLY A 315 -0.76 18.09 15.68
C GLY A 315 -0.94 16.58 15.44
N THR A 316 -1.87 16.20 14.61
CA THR A 316 -2.22 14.79 14.37
C THR A 316 -1.04 13.92 13.96
N PHE A 317 -0.18 14.39 13.07
CA PHE A 317 1.00 13.63 12.66
C PHE A 317 1.96 13.39 13.82
N TRP A 318 2.14 14.39 14.66
CA TRP A 318 3.01 14.30 15.85
C TRP A 318 2.43 13.35 16.89
N ARG A 319 1.09 13.36 17.08
CA ARG A 319 0.39 12.39 17.93
C ARG A 319 0.61 10.95 17.45
N VAL A 320 0.45 10.69 16.17
CA VAL A 320 0.65 9.35 15.59
C VAL A 320 2.09 8.87 15.79
N ILE A 321 3.08 9.75 15.58
CA ILE A 321 4.49 9.43 15.79
C ILE A 321 4.77 9.07 17.24
N ASP A 322 4.25 9.86 18.18
CA ASP A 322 4.41 9.63 19.62
C ASP A 322 3.71 8.34 20.06
N GLU A 323 2.43 8.21 19.76
CA GLU A 323 1.58 7.12 20.25
C GLU A 323 2.04 5.74 19.75
N TYR A 324 2.43 5.65 18.48
CA TYR A 324 2.86 4.38 17.87
C TYR A 324 4.38 4.22 17.82
N ARG A 325 5.14 5.16 18.38
CA ARG A 325 6.61 5.13 18.42
C ARG A 325 7.22 4.95 17.01
N VAL A 326 6.72 5.71 16.05
CA VAL A 326 7.14 5.63 14.64
C VAL A 326 8.65 5.86 14.49
N ASN A 327 9.34 4.92 13.83
CA ASN A 327 10.79 4.99 13.59
C ASN A 327 11.13 5.76 12.31
N SER A 328 10.33 5.58 11.27
CA SER A 328 10.50 6.27 10.00
C SER A 328 9.16 6.64 9.38
N MET A 329 9.11 7.80 8.74
CA MET A 329 7.92 8.33 8.07
C MET A 329 8.21 8.68 6.63
N PHE A 330 7.26 8.40 5.73
CA PHE A 330 7.31 8.79 4.33
C PHE A 330 6.01 9.48 3.91
N CYS A 331 6.08 10.72 3.41
CA CYS A 331 4.90 11.46 2.98
C CYS A 331 5.20 12.42 1.83
N ALA A 332 4.16 13.09 1.33
CA ALA A 332 4.33 14.17 0.36
C ALA A 332 4.68 15.50 1.05
N PRO A 333 5.50 16.38 0.43
CA PRO A 333 5.80 17.74 0.94
C PRO A 333 4.56 18.58 1.22
N THR A 334 3.48 18.40 0.47
CA THR A 334 2.18 19.07 0.71
C THR A 334 1.64 18.86 2.11
N ALA A 335 1.84 17.68 2.72
CA ALA A 335 1.40 17.42 4.09
C ALA A 335 2.10 18.37 5.09
N PHE A 336 3.41 18.51 4.98
CA PHE A 336 4.18 19.43 5.83
C PHE A 336 3.86 20.90 5.59
N ARG A 337 3.64 21.28 4.31
CA ARG A 337 3.19 22.66 4.01
C ARG A 337 1.83 22.96 4.63
N ALA A 338 0.90 22.00 4.61
CA ALA A 338 -0.40 22.16 5.25
C ALA A 338 -0.26 22.31 6.78
N ILE A 339 0.53 21.43 7.42
CA ILE A 339 0.80 21.50 8.86
C ILE A 339 1.44 22.85 9.22
N ARG A 340 2.47 23.26 8.48
CA ARG A 340 3.17 24.54 8.72
C ARG A 340 2.24 25.76 8.58
N LYS A 341 1.29 25.70 7.66
CA LYS A 341 0.31 26.79 7.48
C LYS A 341 -0.60 26.94 8.69
N GLU A 342 -1.01 25.85 9.31
CA GLU A 342 -1.92 25.85 10.48
C GLU A 342 -1.15 26.03 11.81
N ASP A 343 0.11 25.56 11.88
CA ASP A 343 1.00 25.67 13.05
C ASP A 343 2.38 26.22 12.63
N PRO A 344 2.48 27.53 12.31
CA PRO A 344 3.72 28.13 11.80
C PRO A 344 4.87 28.04 12.81
N GLU A 345 4.58 28.18 14.10
CA GLU A 345 5.55 28.13 15.19
C GLU A 345 5.80 26.71 15.70
N GLY A 346 4.98 25.74 15.23
CA GLY A 346 5.06 24.32 15.59
C GLY A 346 4.81 24.07 17.07
N GLU A 347 3.92 24.80 17.68
CA GLU A 347 3.57 24.64 19.09
C GLU A 347 2.90 23.28 19.35
N LEU A 348 2.17 22.76 18.38
CA LEU A 348 1.51 21.46 18.51
C LEU A 348 2.51 20.30 18.58
N ALA A 349 3.62 20.39 17.82
CA ALA A 349 4.64 19.34 17.88
C ALA A 349 5.37 19.27 19.24
N LYS A 350 5.42 20.37 20.01
CA LYS A 350 6.05 20.39 21.35
C LYS A 350 5.30 19.54 22.37
N LYS A 351 4.05 19.20 22.10
CA LYS A 351 3.17 18.41 23.00
C LYS A 351 3.47 16.91 22.94
N TYR A 352 4.29 16.45 22.00
CA TYR A 352 4.47 15.03 21.71
C TYR A 352 5.94 14.62 21.77
N ASP A 353 6.21 13.39 22.19
CA ASP A 353 7.56 12.79 22.17
C ASP A 353 7.89 12.22 20.78
N LEU A 354 8.69 12.96 20.03
CA LEU A 354 9.15 12.55 18.70
C LEU A 354 10.48 11.81 18.73
N SER A 355 10.95 11.34 19.90
CA SER A 355 12.28 10.74 20.06
C SER A 355 12.48 9.41 19.33
N SER A 356 11.38 8.71 19.00
CA SER A 356 11.41 7.48 18.23
C SER A 356 11.69 7.70 16.74
N LEU A 357 11.35 8.90 16.21
CA LEU A 357 11.46 9.21 14.78
C LEU A 357 12.91 9.46 14.38
N ASN A 358 13.48 8.51 13.63
CA ASN A 358 14.85 8.60 13.13
C ASN A 358 14.93 9.29 11.75
N TRP A 359 13.94 9.01 10.88
CA TRP A 359 13.97 9.44 9.49
C TRP A 359 12.63 9.97 9.00
N VAL A 360 12.69 11.00 8.17
CA VAL A 360 11.55 11.51 7.40
C VAL A 360 11.93 11.55 5.93
N PHE A 361 11.16 10.86 5.10
CA PHE A 361 11.32 10.84 3.66
C PHE A 361 10.16 11.57 2.98
N VAL A 362 10.47 12.33 1.94
CA VAL A 362 9.47 13.05 1.18
C VAL A 362 9.69 12.84 -0.33
N ALA A 363 8.59 12.64 -1.06
CA ALA A 363 8.61 12.51 -2.51
C ALA A 363 7.29 12.97 -3.15
N GLY A 364 7.26 12.96 -4.49
CA GLY A 364 6.11 13.32 -5.30
C GLY A 364 6.15 14.76 -5.82
N GLU A 365 6.84 15.65 -5.12
CA GLU A 365 7.06 17.04 -5.52
C GLU A 365 8.31 17.61 -4.84
N LYS A 366 8.75 18.80 -5.28
CA LYS A 366 9.89 19.46 -4.67
C LYS A 366 9.54 19.98 -3.28
N LEU A 367 10.37 19.66 -2.29
CA LEU A 367 10.32 20.29 -0.98
C LEU A 367 10.96 21.69 -1.07
N ASP A 368 10.23 22.73 -0.68
CA ASP A 368 10.73 24.09 -0.63
C ASP A 368 11.71 24.30 0.53
N SER A 369 12.67 25.21 0.35
CA SER A 369 13.74 25.46 1.33
C SER A 369 13.21 25.87 2.69
N SER A 370 12.14 26.64 2.75
CA SER A 370 11.58 27.13 4.02
C SER A 370 10.89 26.03 4.82
N THR A 371 10.21 25.08 4.16
CA THR A 371 9.63 23.91 4.82
C THR A 371 10.73 22.94 5.27
N TYR A 372 11.80 22.81 4.47
CA TYR A 372 12.98 22.02 4.85
C TYR A 372 13.65 22.59 6.10
N GLN A 373 14.02 23.86 6.11
CA GLN A 373 14.66 24.52 7.26
C GLN A 373 13.83 24.33 8.53
N ARG A 374 12.52 24.50 8.44
CA ARG A 374 11.63 24.31 9.57
C ARG A 374 11.65 22.89 10.14
N SER A 375 11.83 21.87 9.30
CA SER A 375 11.96 20.47 9.78
C SER A 375 13.27 20.23 10.51
N GLU A 376 14.34 20.94 10.15
CA GLU A 376 15.67 20.81 10.78
C GLU A 376 15.78 21.57 12.12
N GLU A 377 15.10 22.68 12.29
CA GLU A 377 15.12 23.46 13.54
C GLU A 377 14.72 22.66 14.79
N ARG A 378 13.93 21.60 14.62
CA ARG A 378 13.46 20.75 15.71
C ARG A 378 14.35 19.54 16.00
N ARG A 379 15.36 19.32 15.18
CA ARG A 379 16.32 18.22 15.33
C ARG A 379 17.61 18.60 16.06
N VAL A 380 17.70 19.82 16.60
CA VAL A 380 18.86 20.29 17.36
C VAL A 380 19.05 19.42 18.59
N GLY A 381 20.09 18.57 18.57
CA GLY A 381 20.49 17.67 19.67
C GLY A 381 20.66 16.19 19.28
N LYS A 382 20.22 15.76 18.11
CA LYS A 382 20.54 14.44 17.55
C LYS A 382 21.24 14.61 16.22
N GLU A 383 22.34 13.90 16.00
CA GLU A 383 23.03 13.88 14.70
C GLU A 383 22.02 13.52 13.60
N CYS A 384 21.63 14.51 12.81
CA CYS A 384 20.72 14.34 11.70
C CYS A 384 21.49 13.80 10.50
N ARG A 385 21.35 12.50 10.23
CA ARG A 385 21.81 11.91 8.96
C ARG A 385 20.66 11.93 7.95
N SER A 386 20.26 13.12 7.53
CA SER A 386 19.36 13.24 6.37
C SER A 386 20.11 12.82 5.11
N ARG A 387 19.80 11.68 4.55
CA ARG A 387 20.25 11.32 3.21
C ARG A 387 19.20 11.81 2.21
N TRP A 388 19.49 12.93 1.57
CA TRP A 388 18.69 13.47 0.48
C TRP A 388 19.16 12.87 -0.84
N TRP A 389 18.23 12.34 -1.60
CA TRP A 389 18.44 12.07 -3.02
C TRP A 389 18.21 13.36 -3.80
N ARG A 390 19.24 13.82 -4.49
CA ARG A 390 19.13 14.87 -5.50
C ARG A 390 18.68 14.27 -6.83
#